data_b2c5f38b63a5530c868f293331f764fe
#
_entry.id   b2c5f38b63a5530c868f293331f764fe
#
_cell.length_a   1.000
_cell.length_b   1.000
_cell.length_c   1.000
_cell.angle_alpha   90.00
_cell.angle_beta   90.00
_cell.angle_gamma   90.00
#
_symmetry.space_group_name_H-M   'P 1'
#
loop_
_entity.id
_entity.type
_entity.pdbx_description
1 polymer ?
#
loop_
_entity_poly.entity_id
_entity_poly.type
_entity_poly.pdbx_seq_one_letter_code
_entity_poly.pdbx_strand_id
1 'polypeptide(L)'
;MLNFLYQTMSHLWFGLAVFLIIFFICSRTAFFQTTLFQQNYSLKNKLHIIAFFSLLGILNTYWSLYGESWLINTSSIFIIVAGLVSGPLIGFCTSLLISVHYVLFIHTKAALVSGCFFLVEGLLAGLLSHWFKQKKELLPHAIGVSFIFASSHIILLALFCYPHTFTPSIEDCALQVMITTALGTGCFIGLIMDSYKQKDILEGLAAKIALNVTNSSISILQNGFDQNAAQKITESILQNVKSFDVVCITSNYQLLGCAACEQEQPFLDYLQRDLETLLSEKFFLNNKKLTVLTSYQALPLANDTATIGYLCVGHIVAEKMTAFETKLAEGIATMLSTHIEINQI
;
A
#
# COMPACT_ATOMS: atom_id res chain seq x y z
N MET A 1 -28.56 -1.57 -34.24
CA MET A 1 -27.23 -0.96 -34.15
C MET A 1 -27.11 -0.06 -32.89
N LEU A 2 -27.87 1.04 -32.78
CA LEU A 2 -27.80 1.95 -31.62
C LEU A 2 -28.03 1.26 -30.27
N ASN A 3 -29.02 0.39 -30.16
CA ASN A 3 -29.30 -0.36 -28.90
C ASN A 3 -28.15 -1.32 -28.52
N PHE A 4 -27.54 -1.96 -29.49
CA PHE A 4 -26.38 -2.85 -29.25
C PHE A 4 -25.18 -2.05 -28.75
N LEU A 5 -24.87 -0.93 -29.39
CA LEU A 5 -23.79 -0.03 -28.97
C LEU A 5 -24.01 0.52 -27.57
N TYR A 6 -25.25 0.94 -27.25
CA TYR A 6 -25.60 1.42 -25.92
C TYR A 6 -25.46 0.33 -24.85
N GLN A 7 -25.93 -0.87 -25.12
CA GLN A 7 -25.79 -2.02 -24.20
C GLN A 7 -24.32 -2.36 -24.00
N THR A 8 -23.51 -2.40 -25.04
CA THR A 8 -22.08 -2.68 -24.98
C THR A 8 -21.33 -1.61 -24.17
N MET A 9 -21.62 -0.33 -24.44
CA MET A 9 -21.03 0.78 -23.67
C MET A 9 -21.39 0.69 -22.18
N SER A 10 -22.68 0.52 -21.87
CA SER A 10 -23.13 0.45 -20.48
C SER A 10 -22.50 -0.72 -19.74
N HIS A 11 -22.35 -1.86 -20.40
CA HIS A 11 -21.71 -3.04 -19.82
C HIS A 11 -20.22 -2.83 -19.52
N LEU A 12 -19.47 -2.21 -20.46
CA LEU A 12 -18.05 -1.87 -20.28
C LEU A 12 -17.83 -0.89 -19.13
N TRP A 13 -18.60 0.21 -19.12
CA TRP A 13 -18.46 1.24 -18.09
C TRP A 13 -18.90 0.74 -16.70
N PHE A 14 -19.97 -0.06 -16.65
CA PHE A 14 -20.38 -0.67 -15.40
C PHE A 14 -19.34 -1.65 -14.87
N GLY A 15 -18.77 -2.50 -15.72
CA GLY A 15 -17.66 -3.39 -15.35
C GLY A 15 -16.45 -2.61 -14.84
N LEU A 16 -16.03 -1.57 -15.57
CA LEU A 16 -14.93 -0.70 -15.15
C LEU A 16 -15.22 -0.08 -13.77
N ALA A 17 -16.43 0.43 -13.53
CA ALA A 17 -16.81 1.02 -12.26
C ALA A 17 -16.73 -0.01 -11.10
N VAL A 18 -17.21 -1.24 -11.32
CA VAL A 18 -17.13 -2.31 -10.33
C VAL A 18 -15.67 -2.63 -9.98
N PHE A 19 -14.80 -2.80 -10.98
CA PHE A 19 -13.38 -3.07 -10.74
C PHE A 19 -12.66 -1.91 -10.07
N LEU A 20 -13.00 -0.67 -10.41
CA LEU A 20 -12.46 0.53 -9.72
C LEU A 20 -12.87 0.58 -8.26
N ILE A 21 -14.12 0.24 -7.92
CA ILE A 21 -14.60 0.16 -6.54
C ILE A 21 -13.85 -0.93 -5.76
N ILE A 22 -13.71 -2.14 -6.34
CA ILE A 22 -12.95 -3.23 -5.73
C ILE A 22 -11.51 -2.79 -5.48
N PHE A 23 -10.87 -2.19 -6.47
CA PHE A 23 -9.52 -1.68 -6.37
C PHE A 23 -9.39 -0.59 -5.30
N PHE A 24 -10.32 0.37 -5.28
CA PHE A 24 -10.36 1.43 -4.28
C PHE A 24 -10.43 0.87 -2.86
N ILE A 25 -11.32 -0.09 -2.59
CA ILE A 25 -11.42 -0.76 -1.28
C ILE A 25 -10.11 -1.47 -0.93
N CYS A 26 -9.56 -2.26 -1.86
CA CYS A 26 -8.30 -2.98 -1.66
C CYS A 26 -7.12 -2.02 -1.41
N SER A 27 -7.06 -0.89 -2.12
CA SER A 27 -5.98 0.10 -2.01
C SER A 27 -5.90 0.78 -0.64
N ARG A 28 -7.00 0.77 0.13
CA ARG A 28 -7.07 1.30 1.50
C ARG A 28 -6.64 0.30 2.56
N THR A 29 -6.45 -0.96 2.21
CA THR A 29 -5.99 -1.98 3.17
C THR A 29 -4.50 -1.81 3.47
N ALA A 30 -4.13 -1.99 4.75
CA ALA A 30 -2.73 -1.95 5.18
C ALA A 30 -1.85 -2.94 4.40
N PHE A 31 -2.39 -4.12 4.09
CA PHE A 31 -1.73 -5.14 3.29
C PHE A 31 -1.35 -4.63 1.89
N PHE A 32 -2.27 -3.98 1.19
CA PHE A 32 -2.04 -3.46 -0.15
C PHE A 32 -1.01 -2.32 -0.13
N GLN A 33 -1.15 -1.40 0.85
CA GLN A 33 -0.22 -0.28 1.02
C GLN A 33 1.21 -0.74 1.31
N THR A 34 1.39 -1.72 2.18
CA THR A 34 2.72 -2.27 2.48
C THR A 34 3.31 -3.07 1.33
N THR A 35 2.46 -3.72 0.51
CA THR A 35 2.91 -4.57 -0.60
C THR A 35 3.26 -3.75 -1.85
N LEU A 36 2.42 -2.79 -2.23
CA LEU A 36 2.60 -2.04 -3.48
C LEU A 36 3.63 -0.90 -3.37
N PHE A 37 3.85 -0.36 -2.16
CA PHE A 37 4.63 0.86 -1.95
C PHE A 37 6.08 0.62 -1.50
N GLN A 38 6.56 -0.61 -1.53
CA GLN A 38 7.97 -0.89 -1.25
C GLN A 38 8.86 -0.57 -2.46
N GLN A 39 9.98 0.11 -2.22
CA GLN A 39 10.97 0.37 -3.28
C GLN A 39 11.61 -0.91 -3.81
N ASN A 40 11.83 -1.89 -2.92
CA ASN A 40 12.35 -3.21 -3.27
C ASN A 40 11.35 -4.29 -2.86
N TYR A 41 10.65 -4.85 -3.85
CA TYR A 41 9.70 -5.93 -3.62
C TYR A 41 10.40 -7.22 -3.17
N SER A 42 10.04 -7.72 -1.99
CA SER A 42 10.36 -9.11 -1.62
C SER A 42 9.68 -10.07 -2.59
N LEU A 43 10.18 -11.30 -2.71
CA LEU A 43 9.58 -12.32 -3.58
C LEU A 43 8.08 -12.53 -3.23
N LYS A 44 7.76 -12.54 -1.95
CA LYS A 44 6.39 -12.67 -1.44
C LYS A 44 5.50 -11.53 -1.94
N ASN A 45 5.98 -10.28 -1.89
CA ASN A 45 5.22 -9.11 -2.33
C ASN A 45 5.00 -9.11 -3.85
N LYS A 46 6.01 -9.54 -4.63
CA LYS A 46 5.86 -9.72 -6.08
C LYS A 46 4.74 -10.71 -6.41
N LEU A 47 4.70 -11.86 -5.73
CA LEU A 47 3.66 -12.87 -5.92
C LEU A 47 2.26 -12.34 -5.59
N HIS A 48 2.12 -11.56 -4.52
CA HIS A 48 0.84 -10.96 -4.16
C HIS A 48 0.34 -9.97 -5.22
N ILE A 49 1.24 -9.12 -5.76
CA ILE A 49 0.88 -8.15 -6.81
C ILE A 49 0.47 -8.90 -8.09
N ILE A 50 1.24 -9.90 -8.49
CA ILE A 50 0.93 -10.74 -9.66
C ILE A 50 -0.44 -11.41 -9.48
N ALA A 51 -0.67 -12.06 -8.34
CA ALA A 51 -1.92 -12.74 -8.05
C ALA A 51 -3.11 -11.76 -8.07
N PHE A 52 -2.97 -10.58 -7.47
CA PHE A 52 -4.02 -9.57 -7.40
C PHE A 52 -4.43 -9.07 -8.79
N PHE A 53 -3.47 -8.59 -9.60
CA PHE A 53 -3.78 -8.06 -10.93
C PHE A 53 -4.21 -9.17 -11.90
N SER A 54 -3.65 -10.37 -11.79
CA SER A 54 -4.10 -11.52 -12.59
C SER A 54 -5.54 -11.92 -12.28
N LEU A 55 -5.90 -11.92 -10.98
CA LEU A 55 -7.27 -12.19 -10.56
C LEU A 55 -8.26 -11.18 -11.15
N LEU A 56 -7.94 -9.89 -11.07
CA LEU A 56 -8.79 -8.85 -11.66
C LEU A 56 -8.92 -9.02 -13.19
N GLY A 57 -7.83 -9.31 -13.89
CA GLY A 57 -7.83 -9.54 -15.33
C GLY A 57 -8.64 -10.78 -15.73
N ILE A 58 -8.54 -11.87 -14.96
CA ILE A 58 -9.32 -13.09 -15.17
C ILE A 58 -10.80 -12.82 -14.89
N LEU A 59 -11.15 -12.18 -13.80
CA LEU A 59 -12.53 -11.79 -13.50
C LEU A 59 -13.11 -10.88 -14.58
N ASN A 60 -12.31 -9.96 -15.13
CA ASN A 60 -12.75 -9.13 -16.25
C ASN A 60 -13.04 -9.94 -17.51
N THR A 61 -12.32 -11.02 -17.75
CA THR A 61 -12.62 -11.93 -18.86
C THR A 61 -14.02 -12.54 -18.72
N TYR A 62 -14.38 -13.01 -17.54
CA TYR A 62 -15.76 -13.53 -17.28
C TYR A 62 -16.82 -12.43 -17.42
N TRP A 63 -16.50 -11.22 -16.93
CA TRP A 63 -17.40 -10.08 -17.09
C TRP A 63 -17.68 -9.78 -18.57
N SER A 64 -16.63 -9.77 -19.40
CA SER A 64 -16.74 -9.48 -20.83
C SER A 64 -17.57 -10.53 -21.57
N LEU A 65 -17.49 -11.80 -21.17
CA LEU A 65 -18.28 -12.89 -21.74
C LEU A 65 -19.76 -12.79 -21.44
N TYR A 66 -20.11 -12.30 -20.25
CA TYR A 66 -21.52 -12.11 -19.87
C TYR A 66 -22.24 -11.08 -20.74
N GLY A 67 -21.49 -10.17 -21.38
CA GLY A 67 -21.99 -9.19 -22.35
C GLY A 67 -22.11 -9.69 -23.79
N GLU A 68 -22.05 -11.01 -24.04
CA GLU A 68 -22.14 -11.64 -25.36
C GLU A 68 -21.06 -11.22 -26.39
N SER A 69 -19.99 -10.57 -25.94
CA SER A 69 -18.99 -10.02 -26.86
C SER A 69 -17.57 -10.27 -26.36
N TRP A 70 -17.01 -11.41 -26.74
CA TRP A 70 -15.60 -11.77 -26.47
C TRP A 70 -14.56 -10.78 -27.04
N LEU A 71 -14.96 -9.94 -28.00
CA LEU A 71 -14.16 -8.85 -28.54
C LEU A 71 -13.96 -7.70 -27.55
N ILE A 72 -14.80 -7.61 -26.51
CA ILE A 72 -14.88 -6.48 -25.59
C ILE A 72 -14.12 -6.80 -24.31
N ASN A 73 -12.88 -7.23 -24.42
CA ASN A 73 -12.06 -7.54 -23.26
C ASN A 73 -11.13 -6.38 -22.92
N THR A 74 -11.31 -5.82 -21.73
CA THR A 74 -10.48 -4.74 -21.16
C THR A 74 -9.45 -5.23 -20.15
N SER A 75 -9.08 -6.53 -20.17
CA SER A 75 -8.07 -7.11 -19.27
C SER A 75 -6.68 -6.48 -19.46
N SER A 76 -6.41 -5.86 -20.60
CA SER A 76 -5.23 -5.02 -20.86
C SER A 76 -5.03 -3.95 -19.79
N ILE A 77 -6.09 -3.38 -19.20
CA ILE A 77 -6.00 -2.40 -18.12
C ILE A 77 -5.13 -2.94 -17.00
N PHE A 78 -5.41 -4.15 -16.52
CA PHE A 78 -4.72 -4.75 -15.37
C PHE A 78 -3.28 -5.15 -15.71
N ILE A 79 -3.04 -5.58 -16.95
CA ILE A 79 -1.71 -5.91 -17.49
C ILE A 79 -0.84 -4.65 -17.55
N ILE A 80 -1.35 -3.59 -18.15
CA ILE A 80 -0.63 -2.32 -18.30
C ILE A 80 -0.33 -1.69 -16.94
N VAL A 81 -1.33 -1.63 -16.05
CA VAL A 81 -1.16 -1.08 -14.70
C VAL A 81 -0.11 -1.87 -13.93
N ALA A 82 -0.21 -3.20 -13.91
CA ALA A 82 0.77 -4.07 -13.25
C ALA A 82 2.19 -3.85 -13.80
N GLY A 83 2.34 -3.75 -15.12
CA GLY A 83 3.63 -3.51 -15.77
C GLY A 83 4.19 -2.13 -15.45
N LEU A 84 3.44 -1.05 -15.69
CA LEU A 84 3.90 0.34 -15.49
C LEU A 84 4.27 0.62 -14.03
N VAL A 85 3.50 0.10 -13.08
CA VAL A 85 3.72 0.36 -11.65
C VAL A 85 4.82 -0.52 -11.07
N SER A 86 4.82 -1.82 -11.42
CA SER A 86 5.63 -2.80 -10.68
C SER A 86 6.81 -3.36 -11.48
N GLY A 87 6.92 -3.04 -12.77
CA GLY A 87 8.07 -3.38 -13.62
C GLY A 87 7.91 -4.66 -14.44
N PRO A 88 8.97 -5.04 -15.21
CA PRO A 88 8.85 -6.01 -16.30
C PRO A 88 8.53 -7.44 -15.83
N LEU A 89 9.11 -7.88 -14.73
CA LEU A 89 8.85 -9.22 -14.21
C LEU A 89 7.38 -9.40 -13.81
N ILE A 90 6.83 -8.42 -13.08
CA ILE A 90 5.45 -8.46 -12.59
C ILE A 90 4.48 -8.30 -13.76
N GLY A 91 4.75 -7.37 -14.68
CA GLY A 91 3.94 -7.17 -15.88
C GLY A 91 3.89 -8.44 -16.74
N PHE A 92 5.04 -9.07 -17.00
CA PHE A 92 5.10 -10.31 -17.77
C PHE A 92 4.40 -11.50 -17.09
N CYS A 93 4.64 -11.72 -15.79
CA CYS A 93 3.97 -12.82 -15.07
C CYS A 93 2.44 -12.63 -14.99
N THR A 94 1.99 -11.39 -14.77
CA THR A 94 0.56 -11.06 -14.76
C THR A 94 -0.06 -11.32 -16.14
N SER A 95 0.57 -10.85 -17.21
CA SER A 95 0.09 -11.07 -18.57
C SER A 95 0.10 -12.53 -18.96
N LEU A 96 1.09 -13.32 -18.51
CA LEU A 96 1.16 -14.75 -18.76
C LEU A 96 -0.05 -15.49 -18.15
N LEU A 97 -0.37 -15.21 -16.89
CA LEU A 97 -1.51 -15.85 -16.21
C LEU A 97 -2.84 -15.47 -16.89
N ILE A 98 -3.03 -14.20 -17.22
CA ILE A 98 -4.23 -13.74 -17.92
C ILE A 98 -4.31 -14.34 -19.33
N SER A 99 -3.21 -14.37 -20.07
CA SER A 99 -3.14 -14.93 -21.45
C SER A 99 -3.47 -16.43 -21.48
N VAL A 100 -2.82 -17.20 -20.61
CA VAL A 100 -3.06 -18.65 -20.54
C VAL A 100 -4.52 -18.91 -20.21
N HIS A 101 -5.06 -18.23 -19.21
CA HIS A 101 -6.46 -18.36 -18.85
C HIS A 101 -7.38 -17.98 -20.03
N TYR A 102 -7.12 -16.85 -20.68
CA TYR A 102 -7.93 -16.33 -21.79
C TYR A 102 -7.97 -17.29 -22.98
N VAL A 103 -6.82 -17.82 -23.40
CA VAL A 103 -6.69 -18.78 -24.50
C VAL A 103 -7.36 -20.11 -24.16
N LEU A 104 -7.15 -20.63 -22.95
CA LEU A 104 -7.74 -21.89 -22.52
C LEU A 104 -9.25 -21.82 -22.30
N PHE A 105 -9.79 -20.64 -22.03
CA PHE A 105 -11.22 -20.49 -21.75
C PHE A 105 -12.04 -20.17 -23.01
N ILE A 106 -11.51 -19.36 -23.93
CA ILE A 106 -12.28 -18.86 -25.09
C ILE A 106 -12.11 -19.76 -26.33
N HIS A 107 -11.00 -20.46 -26.47
CA HIS A 107 -10.74 -21.43 -27.54
C HIS A 107 -10.94 -20.90 -28.99
N THR A 108 -10.72 -19.62 -29.26
CA THR A 108 -10.84 -19.01 -30.59
C THR A 108 -9.49 -18.55 -31.13
N LYS A 109 -9.40 -18.39 -32.48
CA LYS A 109 -8.19 -17.81 -33.09
C LYS A 109 -7.90 -16.40 -32.55
N ALA A 110 -8.94 -15.61 -32.34
CA ALA A 110 -8.78 -14.26 -31.78
C ALA A 110 -8.30 -14.29 -30.33
N ALA A 111 -8.72 -15.27 -29.51
CA ALA A 111 -8.20 -15.45 -28.18
C ALA A 111 -6.70 -15.78 -28.17
N LEU A 112 -6.23 -16.56 -29.15
CA LEU A 112 -4.82 -16.89 -29.30
C LEU A 112 -4.00 -15.65 -29.69
N VAL A 113 -4.48 -14.86 -30.65
CA VAL A 113 -3.86 -13.59 -31.05
C VAL A 113 -3.81 -12.60 -29.89
N SER A 114 -4.93 -12.42 -29.18
CA SER A 114 -5.00 -11.56 -28.00
C SER A 114 -4.06 -12.05 -26.88
N GLY A 115 -4.01 -13.35 -26.62
CA GLY A 115 -3.13 -13.94 -25.61
C GLY A 115 -1.65 -13.68 -25.90
N CYS A 116 -1.23 -13.85 -27.16
CA CYS A 116 0.12 -13.51 -27.58
C CYS A 116 0.41 -12.00 -27.42
N PHE A 117 -0.58 -11.16 -27.76
CA PHE A 117 -0.43 -9.71 -27.61
C PHE A 117 -0.31 -9.31 -26.12
N PHE A 118 -1.11 -9.88 -25.23
CA PHE A 118 -1.05 -9.63 -23.80
C PHE A 118 0.32 -9.89 -23.21
N LEU A 119 1.02 -10.95 -23.66
CA LEU A 119 2.40 -11.22 -23.23
C LEU A 119 3.36 -10.10 -23.61
N VAL A 120 3.27 -9.65 -24.87
CA VAL A 120 4.09 -8.54 -25.36
C VAL A 120 3.75 -7.24 -24.62
N GLU A 121 2.47 -6.97 -24.45
CA GLU A 121 1.94 -5.80 -23.73
C GLU A 121 2.46 -5.73 -22.29
N GLY A 122 2.37 -6.83 -21.54
CA GLY A 122 2.85 -6.88 -20.15
C GLY A 122 4.35 -6.68 -20.03
N LEU A 123 5.13 -7.27 -20.95
CA LEU A 123 6.56 -7.08 -20.99
C LEU A 123 6.93 -5.63 -21.34
N LEU A 124 6.33 -5.07 -22.40
CA LEU A 124 6.61 -3.70 -22.85
C LEU A 124 6.15 -2.65 -21.82
N ALA A 125 4.95 -2.81 -21.23
CA ALA A 125 4.49 -1.95 -20.14
C ALA A 125 5.46 -1.98 -18.96
N GLY A 126 5.97 -3.16 -18.63
CA GLY A 126 6.97 -3.32 -17.58
C GLY A 126 8.32 -2.67 -17.91
N LEU A 127 8.80 -2.76 -19.13
CA LEU A 127 10.03 -2.08 -19.58
C LEU A 127 9.86 -0.56 -19.57
N LEU A 128 8.67 -0.07 -19.88
CA LEU A 128 8.35 1.36 -19.79
C LEU A 128 8.23 1.86 -18.34
N SER A 129 8.18 0.99 -17.32
CA SER A 129 8.01 1.35 -15.91
C SER A 129 9.04 2.38 -15.42
N HIS A 130 10.32 2.19 -15.79
CA HIS A 130 11.38 3.11 -15.36
C HIS A 130 11.18 4.51 -15.95
N TRP A 131 10.92 4.60 -17.25
CA TRP A 131 10.61 5.86 -17.93
C TRP A 131 9.34 6.50 -17.38
N PHE A 132 8.30 5.70 -17.13
CA PHE A 132 7.02 6.14 -16.61
C PHE A 132 7.17 6.81 -15.25
N LYS A 133 7.87 6.17 -14.30
CA LYS A 133 8.08 6.67 -12.94
C LYS A 133 8.86 8.00 -12.86
N GLN A 134 9.60 8.36 -13.90
CA GLN A 134 10.33 9.62 -13.96
C GLN A 134 9.47 10.82 -14.41
N LYS A 135 8.23 10.57 -14.85
CA LYS A 135 7.34 11.63 -15.33
C LYS A 135 6.68 12.38 -14.17
N LYS A 136 6.58 13.70 -14.31
CA LYS A 136 5.85 14.54 -13.33
C LYS A 136 4.36 14.27 -13.34
N GLU A 137 3.80 14.04 -14.54
CA GLU A 137 2.38 13.82 -14.78
C GLU A 137 2.15 12.38 -15.25
N LEU A 138 1.94 11.46 -14.30
CA LEU A 138 1.79 10.04 -14.62
C LEU A 138 0.49 9.74 -15.35
N LEU A 139 -0.58 10.45 -15.03
CA LEU A 139 -1.93 10.19 -15.55
C LEU A 139 -2.02 10.31 -17.09
N PRO A 140 -1.63 11.43 -17.72
CA PRO A 140 -1.72 11.57 -19.18
C PRO A 140 -0.80 10.58 -19.92
N HIS A 141 0.36 10.25 -19.32
CA HIS A 141 1.26 9.26 -19.92
C HIS A 141 0.68 7.84 -19.84
N ALA A 142 0.00 7.48 -18.73
CA ALA A 142 -0.69 6.20 -18.61
C ALA A 142 -1.81 6.07 -19.65
N ILE A 143 -2.63 7.10 -19.80
CA ILE A 143 -3.70 7.15 -20.81
C ILE A 143 -3.13 7.02 -22.22
N GLY A 144 -2.06 7.76 -22.56
CA GLY A 144 -1.43 7.71 -23.87
C GLY A 144 -0.82 6.34 -24.20
N VAL A 145 -0.07 5.75 -23.26
CA VAL A 145 0.51 4.42 -23.42
C VAL A 145 -0.58 3.36 -23.61
N SER A 146 -1.63 3.41 -22.80
CA SER A 146 -2.74 2.46 -22.90
C SER A 146 -3.52 2.60 -24.19
N PHE A 147 -3.72 3.82 -24.67
CA PHE A 147 -4.37 4.06 -25.95
C PHE A 147 -3.56 3.47 -27.12
N ILE A 148 -2.22 3.62 -27.10
CA ILE A 148 -1.34 3.02 -28.09
C ILE A 148 -1.42 1.49 -28.07
N PHE A 149 -1.37 0.88 -26.87
CA PHE A 149 -1.48 -0.57 -26.77
C PHE A 149 -2.85 -1.08 -27.21
N ALA A 150 -3.94 -0.46 -26.77
CA ALA A 150 -5.28 -0.84 -27.18
C ALA A 150 -5.47 -0.71 -28.70
N SER A 151 -4.95 0.37 -29.32
CA SER A 151 -4.98 0.54 -30.77
C SER A 151 -4.20 -0.55 -31.50
N SER A 152 -2.99 -0.86 -31.02
CA SER A 152 -2.14 -1.91 -31.58
C SER A 152 -2.80 -3.29 -31.49
N HIS A 153 -3.47 -3.58 -30.37
CA HIS A 153 -4.22 -4.82 -30.18
C HIS A 153 -5.34 -4.97 -31.20
N ILE A 154 -6.13 -3.93 -31.40
CA ILE A 154 -7.24 -3.94 -32.35
C ILE A 154 -6.74 -4.08 -33.81
N ILE A 155 -5.66 -3.39 -34.14
CA ILE A 155 -5.02 -3.54 -35.47
C ILE A 155 -4.57 -4.98 -35.68
N LEU A 156 -3.94 -5.61 -34.71
CA LEU A 156 -3.53 -7.01 -34.78
C LEU A 156 -4.73 -7.97 -34.95
N LEU A 157 -5.80 -7.76 -34.21
CA LEU A 157 -7.02 -8.54 -34.35
C LEU A 157 -7.63 -8.37 -35.75
N ALA A 158 -7.65 -7.15 -36.28
CA ALA A 158 -8.15 -6.87 -37.64
C ALA A 158 -7.30 -7.59 -38.72
N LEU A 159 -5.98 -7.55 -38.58
CA LEU A 159 -5.06 -8.17 -39.56
C LEU A 159 -5.13 -9.70 -39.55
N PHE A 160 -5.16 -10.31 -38.39
CA PHE A 160 -5.01 -11.78 -38.28
C PHE A 160 -6.32 -12.54 -38.21
N CYS A 161 -7.39 -11.92 -37.71
CA CYS A 161 -8.65 -12.60 -37.47
C CYS A 161 -9.75 -12.19 -38.44
N TYR A 162 -9.71 -10.97 -38.97
CA TYR A 162 -10.79 -10.40 -39.77
C TYR A 162 -10.31 -9.72 -41.07
N PRO A 163 -9.55 -10.41 -41.97
CA PRO A 163 -9.02 -9.77 -43.15
C PRO A 163 -10.10 -9.33 -44.18
N HIS A 164 -11.36 -9.82 -44.04
CA HIS A 164 -12.44 -9.57 -45.02
C HIS A 164 -13.79 -9.15 -44.42
N THR A 165 -13.91 -8.98 -43.08
CA THR A 165 -15.20 -8.76 -42.41
C THR A 165 -15.11 -7.66 -41.35
N PHE A 166 -14.55 -6.52 -41.68
CA PHE A 166 -14.69 -5.33 -40.86
C PHE A 166 -16.12 -4.82 -41.04
N THR A 167 -17.01 -5.23 -40.14
CA THR A 167 -18.37 -4.70 -40.12
C THR A 167 -18.38 -3.40 -39.30
N PRO A 168 -19.26 -2.42 -39.64
CA PRO A 168 -19.37 -1.17 -38.86
C PRO A 168 -19.55 -1.37 -37.37
N SER A 169 -20.18 -2.48 -36.98
CA SER A 169 -20.36 -2.84 -35.54
C SER A 169 -19.04 -3.17 -34.82
N ILE A 170 -18.03 -3.68 -35.56
CA ILE A 170 -16.70 -3.99 -34.95
C ILE A 170 -15.90 -2.71 -34.79
N GLU A 171 -15.98 -1.77 -35.76
CA GLU A 171 -15.29 -0.48 -35.66
C GLU A 171 -15.79 0.33 -34.46
N ASP A 172 -17.11 0.36 -34.27
CA ASP A 172 -17.72 1.05 -33.13
C ASP A 172 -17.33 0.42 -31.78
N CYS A 173 -17.29 -0.91 -31.68
CA CYS A 173 -16.84 -1.60 -30.47
C CYS A 173 -15.33 -1.38 -30.22
N ALA A 174 -14.52 -1.35 -31.27
CA ALA A 174 -13.09 -1.12 -31.19
C ALA A 174 -12.77 0.21 -30.53
N LEU A 175 -13.39 1.29 -30.98
CA LEU A 175 -13.20 2.63 -30.40
C LEU A 175 -13.60 2.66 -28.92
N GLN A 176 -14.71 2.00 -28.56
CA GLN A 176 -15.16 1.92 -27.18
C GLN A 176 -14.13 1.20 -26.27
N VAL A 177 -13.58 0.06 -26.74
CA VAL A 177 -12.55 -0.67 -25.98
C VAL A 177 -11.28 0.17 -25.84
N MET A 178 -10.84 0.87 -26.88
CA MET A 178 -9.68 1.76 -26.82
C MET A 178 -9.85 2.87 -25.78
N ILE A 179 -10.99 3.56 -25.82
CA ILE A 179 -11.30 4.66 -24.88
C ILE A 179 -11.42 4.11 -23.46
N THR A 180 -12.16 3.01 -23.27
CA THR A 180 -12.36 2.42 -21.93
C THR A 180 -11.05 1.91 -21.36
N THR A 181 -10.19 1.28 -22.15
CA THR A 181 -8.86 0.82 -21.71
C THR A 181 -7.98 2.00 -21.32
N ALA A 182 -7.94 3.05 -22.13
CA ALA A 182 -7.13 4.24 -21.84
C ALA A 182 -7.60 4.97 -20.59
N LEU A 183 -8.88 5.28 -20.49
CA LEU A 183 -9.44 5.95 -19.33
C LEU A 183 -9.42 5.07 -18.08
N GLY A 184 -9.72 3.77 -18.23
CA GLY A 184 -9.64 2.81 -17.13
C GLY A 184 -8.24 2.73 -16.54
N THR A 185 -7.20 2.58 -17.38
CA THR A 185 -5.81 2.61 -16.92
C THR A 185 -5.49 3.92 -16.22
N GLY A 186 -5.92 5.06 -16.77
CA GLY A 186 -5.76 6.35 -16.12
C GLY A 186 -6.40 6.39 -14.73
N CYS A 187 -7.63 5.92 -14.59
CA CYS A 187 -8.32 5.87 -13.30
C CYS A 187 -7.59 4.98 -12.28
N PHE A 188 -7.13 3.78 -12.67
CA PHE A 188 -6.36 2.91 -11.79
C PHE A 188 -5.05 3.55 -11.34
N ILE A 189 -4.32 4.17 -12.25
CA ILE A 189 -3.08 4.91 -11.92
C ILE A 189 -3.41 6.09 -10.99
N GLY A 190 -4.52 6.82 -11.23
CA GLY A 190 -4.98 7.89 -10.37
C GLY A 190 -5.25 7.43 -8.93
N LEU A 191 -5.93 6.28 -8.76
CA LEU A 191 -6.18 5.68 -7.45
C LEU A 191 -4.88 5.24 -6.75
N ILE A 192 -3.93 4.69 -7.51
CA ILE A 192 -2.60 4.34 -6.98
C ILE A 192 -1.89 5.61 -6.49
N MET A 193 -1.87 6.66 -7.30
CA MET A 193 -1.24 7.94 -6.93
C MET A 193 -1.88 8.59 -5.70
N ASP A 194 -3.21 8.53 -5.59
CA ASP A 194 -3.93 9.02 -4.42
C ASP A 194 -3.52 8.25 -3.16
N SER A 195 -3.41 6.93 -3.26
CA SER A 195 -2.93 6.08 -2.16
C SER A 195 -1.49 6.38 -1.76
N TYR A 196 -0.59 6.68 -2.72
CA TYR A 196 0.76 7.15 -2.44
C TYR A 196 0.77 8.47 -1.68
N LYS A 197 0.01 9.46 -2.18
CA LYS A 197 -0.07 10.79 -1.53
C LYS A 197 -0.59 10.70 -0.10
N GLN A 198 -1.58 9.87 0.16
CA GLN A 198 -2.12 9.69 1.51
C GLN A 198 -1.06 9.09 2.45
N LYS A 199 -0.29 8.10 1.97
CA LYS A 199 0.81 7.53 2.74
C LYS A 199 1.87 8.60 3.07
N ASP A 200 2.31 9.39 2.07
CA ASP A 200 3.30 10.45 2.26
C ASP A 200 2.80 11.52 3.24
N ILE A 201 1.52 11.88 3.18
CA ILE A 201 0.89 12.83 4.11
C ILE A 201 0.91 12.27 5.54
N LEU A 202 0.56 11.01 5.73
CA LEU A 202 0.57 10.35 7.04
C LEU A 202 1.99 10.25 7.61
N GLU A 203 2.98 9.88 6.79
CA GLU A 203 4.38 9.83 7.20
C GLU A 203 4.92 11.22 7.55
N GLY A 204 4.59 12.24 6.75
CA GLY A 204 4.95 13.62 7.03
C GLY A 204 4.30 14.17 8.31
N LEU A 205 3.05 13.80 8.58
CA LEU A 205 2.36 14.16 9.81
C LEU A 205 3.00 13.48 11.03
N ALA A 206 3.32 12.19 10.93
CA ALA A 206 4.00 11.45 11.98
C ALA A 206 5.37 12.09 12.30
N ALA A 207 6.16 12.41 11.29
CA ALA A 207 7.44 13.08 11.47
C ALA A 207 7.30 14.48 12.12
N LYS A 208 6.29 15.25 11.72
CA LYS A 208 6.00 16.56 12.33
C LYS A 208 5.62 16.44 13.81
N ILE A 209 4.78 15.49 14.15
CA ILE A 209 4.37 15.26 15.56
C ILE A 209 5.59 14.81 16.37
N ALA A 210 6.39 13.86 15.85
CA ALA A 210 7.60 13.40 16.51
C ALA A 210 8.57 14.56 16.76
N LEU A 211 8.77 15.44 15.79
CA LEU A 211 9.61 16.63 15.94
C LEU A 211 9.08 17.58 17.02
N ASN A 212 7.77 17.82 17.07
CA ASN A 212 7.16 18.68 18.08
C ASN A 212 7.36 18.11 19.50
N VAL A 213 7.14 16.80 19.67
CA VAL A 213 7.38 16.09 20.93
C VAL A 213 8.85 16.23 21.35
N THR A 214 9.76 16.01 20.39
CA THR A 214 11.20 16.12 20.66
C THR A 214 11.59 17.53 21.05
N ASN A 215 11.12 18.54 20.34
CA ASN A 215 11.41 19.95 20.67
C ASN A 215 10.91 20.32 22.08
N SER A 216 9.74 19.82 22.49
CA SER A 216 9.26 20.03 23.88
C SER A 216 10.09 19.27 24.90
N SER A 217 10.73 18.17 24.51
CA SER A 217 11.57 17.34 25.39
C SER A 217 13.01 17.82 25.50
N ILE A 218 13.52 18.60 24.54
CA ILE A 218 14.92 19.10 24.54
C ILE A 218 15.25 19.88 25.81
N SER A 219 14.36 20.80 26.22
CA SER A 219 14.57 21.59 27.43
C SER A 219 14.61 20.76 28.71
N ILE A 220 13.93 19.61 28.70
CA ILE A 220 13.92 18.65 29.80
C ILE A 220 15.22 17.86 29.80
N LEU A 221 15.67 17.41 28.62
CA LEU A 221 16.90 16.62 28.45
C LEU A 221 18.19 17.42 28.70
N GLN A 222 18.17 18.73 28.53
CA GLN A 222 19.33 19.59 28.82
C GLN A 222 19.84 19.49 30.26
N ASN A 223 18.95 19.09 31.21
CA ASN A 223 19.31 18.89 32.60
C ASN A 223 19.75 17.45 32.95
N GLY A 224 19.90 16.59 31.95
CA GLY A 224 20.23 15.18 32.07
C GLY A 224 19.00 14.28 31.90
N PHE A 225 19.26 12.99 31.69
CA PHE A 225 18.20 11.95 31.52
C PHE A 225 18.07 11.15 32.82
N ASP A 226 17.32 11.70 33.76
CA ASP A 226 16.95 11.07 35.04
C ASP A 226 15.47 10.64 35.05
N GLN A 227 15.04 10.08 36.16
CA GLN A 227 13.67 9.62 36.36
C GLN A 227 12.64 10.76 36.25
N ASN A 228 12.98 11.97 36.69
CA ASN A 228 12.11 13.14 36.62
C ASN A 228 12.00 13.63 35.16
N ALA A 229 13.11 13.63 34.40
CA ALA A 229 13.12 13.95 33.01
C ALA A 229 12.30 12.94 32.20
N ALA A 230 12.49 11.65 32.45
CA ALA A 230 11.71 10.58 31.79
C ALA A 230 10.20 10.71 32.05
N GLN A 231 9.80 11.01 33.28
CA GLN A 231 8.40 11.22 33.61
C GLN A 231 7.78 12.42 32.86
N LYS A 232 8.47 13.57 32.84
CA LYS A 232 8.01 14.74 32.10
C LYS A 232 7.95 14.52 30.59
N ILE A 233 8.85 13.72 30.04
CA ILE A 233 8.84 13.35 28.60
C ILE A 233 7.64 12.45 28.31
N THR A 234 7.35 11.44 29.13
CA THR A 234 6.17 10.57 28.91
C THR A 234 4.87 11.36 28.97
N GLU A 235 4.73 12.29 29.91
CA GLU A 235 3.59 13.19 30.00
C GLU A 235 3.47 14.11 28.77
N SER A 236 4.60 14.67 28.31
CA SER A 236 4.64 15.49 27.11
C SER A 236 4.23 14.71 25.85
N ILE A 237 4.70 13.45 25.72
CA ILE A 237 4.30 12.59 24.60
C ILE A 237 2.79 12.35 24.66
N LEU A 238 2.26 11.96 25.81
CA LEU A 238 0.84 11.65 25.98
C LEU A 238 -0.05 12.87 25.71
N GLN A 239 0.36 14.07 26.11
CA GLN A 239 -0.36 15.32 25.84
C GLN A 239 -0.38 15.69 24.35
N ASN A 240 0.71 15.46 23.65
CA ASN A 240 0.86 15.82 22.22
C ASN A 240 0.33 14.74 21.29
N VAL A 241 0.28 13.48 21.73
CA VAL A 241 -0.14 12.31 20.93
C VAL A 241 -1.35 11.67 21.57
N LYS A 242 -2.53 12.18 21.22
CA LYS A 242 -3.82 11.71 21.76
C LYS A 242 -4.22 10.29 21.33
N SER A 243 -3.47 9.69 20.44
CA SER A 243 -3.74 8.33 19.97
C SER A 243 -3.14 7.25 20.89
N PHE A 244 -2.23 7.58 21.79
CA PHE A 244 -1.70 6.63 22.76
C PHE A 244 -2.46 6.73 24.07
N ASP A 245 -2.80 5.58 24.66
CA ASP A 245 -3.41 5.52 25.99
C ASP A 245 -2.34 5.47 27.08
N VAL A 246 -1.20 4.86 26.77
CA VAL A 246 -0.08 4.67 27.70
C VAL A 246 1.24 4.94 27.03
N VAL A 247 2.12 5.65 27.72
CA VAL A 247 3.51 5.92 27.28
C VAL A 247 4.42 5.69 28.48
N CYS A 248 5.42 4.81 28.32
CA CYS A 248 6.41 4.57 29.38
C CYS A 248 7.82 4.63 28.78
N ILE A 249 8.76 5.10 29.59
CA ILE A 249 10.19 5.07 29.30
C ILE A 249 10.90 4.23 30.36
N THR A 250 11.71 3.28 29.89
CA THR A 250 12.48 2.41 30.77
C THR A 250 13.97 2.56 30.51
N SER A 251 14.79 2.30 31.54
CA SER A 251 16.16 1.88 31.32
C SER A 251 16.20 0.39 30.99
N ASN A 252 17.40 -0.18 30.86
CA ASN A 252 17.54 -1.63 30.65
C ASN A 252 17.02 -2.48 31.83
N TYR A 253 16.81 -1.89 33.01
CA TYR A 253 16.49 -2.61 34.25
C TYR A 253 15.38 -2.00 35.10
N GLN A 254 14.97 -0.77 34.81
CA GLN A 254 14.03 -0.02 35.64
C GLN A 254 13.08 0.83 34.81
N LEU A 255 11.86 0.99 35.29
CA LEU A 255 10.92 1.98 34.83
C LEU A 255 11.39 3.37 35.25
N LEU A 256 11.61 4.26 34.28
CA LEU A 256 12.05 5.64 34.54
C LEU A 256 10.89 6.63 34.57
N GLY A 257 9.89 6.43 33.71
CA GLY A 257 8.70 7.28 33.66
C GLY A 257 7.53 6.57 33.02
N CYS A 258 6.32 6.87 33.46
CA CYS A 258 5.09 6.32 32.88
C CYS A 258 3.96 7.34 32.96
N ALA A 259 3.22 7.51 31.85
CA ALA A 259 2.03 8.33 31.78
C ALA A 259 0.90 7.53 31.09
N ALA A 260 -0.32 7.64 31.60
CA ALA A 260 -1.52 7.01 31.04
C ALA A 260 -2.70 7.98 31.01
N CYS A 261 -3.63 7.76 30.07
CA CYS A 261 -4.86 8.54 29.97
C CYS A 261 -5.78 8.31 31.16
N GLU A 262 -5.84 7.06 31.66
CA GLU A 262 -6.50 6.73 32.94
C GLU A 262 -5.48 6.88 34.05
N GLN A 263 -5.63 7.95 34.85
CA GLN A 263 -4.76 8.25 36.01
C GLN A 263 -5.20 7.55 37.29
N GLU A 264 -5.98 6.47 37.21
CA GLU A 264 -6.32 5.72 38.42
C GLU A 264 -5.07 5.00 38.98
N GLN A 265 -4.74 5.32 40.21
CA GLN A 265 -3.57 4.80 40.91
C GLN A 265 -3.42 3.26 40.85
N PRO A 266 -4.49 2.46 40.98
CA PRO A 266 -4.41 1.01 40.84
C PRO A 266 -3.95 0.52 39.47
N PHE A 267 -4.31 1.22 38.42
CA PHE A 267 -3.91 0.89 37.03
C PHE A 267 -2.41 1.12 36.80
N LEU A 268 -1.89 2.26 37.27
CA LEU A 268 -0.47 2.61 37.18
C LEU A 268 0.39 1.61 38.00
N ASP A 269 -0.07 1.21 39.14
CA ASP A 269 0.63 0.22 40.02
C ASP A 269 0.68 -1.17 39.34
N TYR A 270 -0.39 -1.62 38.70
CA TYR A 270 -0.42 -2.86 37.91
C TYR A 270 0.51 -2.80 36.70
N LEU A 271 0.44 -1.71 35.93
CA LEU A 271 1.28 -1.50 34.76
C LEU A 271 2.76 -1.47 35.15
N GLN A 272 3.10 -0.80 36.25
CA GLN A 272 4.46 -0.75 36.76
C GLN A 272 4.99 -2.13 37.13
N ARG A 273 4.21 -2.94 37.83
CA ARG A 273 4.58 -4.32 38.22
C ARG A 273 4.78 -5.23 37.00
N ASP A 274 3.87 -5.13 36.00
CA ASP A 274 3.97 -5.91 34.76
C ASP A 274 5.23 -5.52 33.95
N LEU A 275 5.53 -4.23 33.87
CA LEU A 275 6.74 -3.74 33.20
C LEU A 275 8.03 -4.13 33.95
N GLU A 276 8.07 -4.01 35.25
CA GLU A 276 9.22 -4.43 36.08
C GLU A 276 9.48 -5.94 35.97
N THR A 277 8.41 -6.74 35.92
CA THR A 277 8.51 -8.19 35.70
C THR A 277 9.10 -8.52 34.35
N LEU A 278 8.64 -7.84 33.30
CA LEU A 278 9.15 -8.02 31.92
C LEU A 278 10.61 -7.57 31.79
N LEU A 279 10.99 -6.47 32.44
CA LEU A 279 12.37 -5.99 32.46
C LEU A 279 13.31 -6.96 33.18
N SER A 280 12.88 -7.54 34.31
CA SER A 280 13.67 -8.52 35.06
C SER A 280 13.93 -9.81 34.31
N GLU A 281 13.01 -10.22 33.41
CA GLU A 281 13.13 -11.44 32.59
C GLU A 281 13.97 -11.25 31.33
N LYS A 282 14.51 -10.05 31.01
CA LYS A 282 15.17 -9.71 29.73
C LYS A 282 14.31 -9.97 28.47
N PHE A 283 12.99 -9.95 28.61
CA PHE A 283 12.03 -10.51 27.63
C PHE A 283 11.36 -9.47 26.73
N PHE A 284 11.88 -8.24 26.60
CA PHE A 284 11.31 -7.23 25.69
C PHE A 284 11.30 -7.64 24.20
N LEU A 285 11.95 -8.71 23.84
CA LEU A 285 12.14 -9.14 22.43
C LEU A 285 11.15 -10.19 21.93
N ASN A 286 10.31 -10.79 22.78
CA ASN A 286 9.40 -11.87 22.35
C ASN A 286 7.99 -11.68 22.91
N ASN A 287 7.09 -11.00 22.15
CA ASN A 287 5.61 -11.18 22.09
C ASN A 287 4.84 -11.68 23.33
N LYS A 288 5.30 -11.48 24.55
CA LYS A 288 4.48 -11.74 25.72
C LYS A 288 3.51 -10.57 25.90
N LYS A 289 2.23 -10.88 26.00
CA LYS A 289 1.16 -9.91 26.28
C LYS A 289 1.35 -9.38 27.70
N LEU A 290 1.42 -8.05 27.82
CA LEU A 290 1.15 -7.38 29.08
C LEU A 290 -0.31 -7.66 29.46
N THR A 291 -0.57 -7.96 30.72
CA THR A 291 -1.93 -8.33 31.19
C THR A 291 -2.89 -7.15 31.11
N VAL A 292 -2.35 -5.94 31.17
CA VAL A 292 -3.11 -4.67 31.22
C VAL A 292 -3.22 -3.98 29.86
N LEU A 293 -2.24 -4.18 28.95
CA LEU A 293 -2.26 -3.58 27.61
C LEU A 293 -2.66 -4.62 26.58
N THR A 294 -3.68 -4.32 25.81
CA THR A 294 -4.17 -5.19 24.74
C THR A 294 -3.29 -5.12 23.49
N SER A 295 -2.68 -3.96 23.24
CA SER A 295 -1.65 -3.80 22.21
C SER A 295 -0.58 -2.82 22.69
N TYR A 296 0.68 -3.17 22.52
CA TYR A 296 1.79 -2.28 22.81
C TYR A 296 2.96 -2.52 21.85
N GLN A 297 3.84 -1.51 21.78
CA GLN A 297 5.10 -1.59 21.05
C GLN A 297 6.22 -1.05 21.95
N ALA A 298 7.29 -1.82 22.10
CA ALA A 298 8.51 -1.42 22.78
C ALA A 298 9.58 -1.10 21.73
N LEU A 299 10.11 0.12 21.76
CA LEU A 299 11.08 0.63 20.81
C LEU A 299 12.39 0.94 21.52
N PRO A 300 13.53 0.45 21.05
CA PRO A 300 14.81 0.71 21.70
C PRO A 300 15.17 2.20 21.63
N LEU A 301 15.56 2.74 22.76
CA LEU A 301 16.29 4.01 22.86
C LEU A 301 17.76 3.63 22.85
N ALA A 302 18.40 3.75 21.71
CA ALA A 302 19.76 3.27 21.49
C ALA A 302 20.62 4.37 20.89
N ASN A 303 21.89 4.40 21.28
CA ASN A 303 22.92 5.12 20.57
C ASN A 303 23.72 4.15 19.68
N ASP A 304 24.72 4.64 18.94
CA ASP A 304 25.55 3.85 18.02
C ASP A 304 26.24 2.65 18.69
N THR A 305 26.38 2.64 20.00
CA THR A 305 27.14 1.66 20.75
C THR A 305 26.34 0.75 21.68
N ALA A 306 25.18 1.21 22.20
CA ALA A 306 24.40 0.46 23.16
C ALA A 306 22.92 0.89 23.25
N THR A 307 22.04 -0.03 23.65
CA THR A 307 20.67 0.29 24.02
C THR A 307 20.65 0.86 25.44
N ILE A 308 20.13 2.08 25.60
CA ILE A 308 20.04 2.79 26.86
C ILE A 308 18.76 2.39 27.61
N GLY A 309 17.71 2.09 26.87
CA GLY A 309 16.40 1.73 27.40
C GLY A 309 15.37 1.52 26.30
N TYR A 310 14.10 1.64 26.65
CA TYR A 310 12.99 1.44 25.71
C TYR A 310 11.91 2.50 25.90
N LEU A 311 11.35 2.96 24.78
CA LEU A 311 10.08 3.67 24.74
C LEU A 311 8.97 2.65 24.51
N CYS A 312 8.06 2.53 25.45
CA CYS A 312 6.90 1.67 25.36
C CYS A 312 5.65 2.52 25.16
N VAL A 313 4.89 2.26 24.11
CA VAL A 313 3.61 2.92 23.82
C VAL A 313 2.54 1.86 23.59
N GLY A 314 1.30 2.13 23.98
CA GLY A 314 0.25 1.14 23.85
C GLY A 314 -1.16 1.65 24.11
N HIS A 315 -2.12 0.72 23.92
CA HIS A 315 -3.55 0.92 24.13
C HIS A 315 -4.09 0.02 25.24
N ILE A 316 -5.01 0.57 26.04
CA ILE A 316 -5.72 -0.13 27.11
C ILE A 316 -6.85 -0.98 26.53
N VAL A 317 -7.54 -0.50 25.51
CA VAL A 317 -8.66 -1.16 24.85
C VAL A 317 -8.20 -1.85 23.56
N ALA A 318 -8.80 -2.99 23.24
CA ALA A 318 -8.41 -4.03 22.27
C ALA A 318 -8.23 -3.61 20.80
N GLU A 319 -7.59 -2.51 20.48
CA GLU A 319 -7.23 -2.12 19.12
C GLU A 319 -5.74 -2.41 18.87
N LYS A 320 -5.47 -2.97 17.68
CA LYS A 320 -4.08 -3.09 17.22
C LYS A 320 -3.55 -1.70 16.86
N MET A 321 -2.32 -1.41 17.22
CA MET A 321 -1.64 -0.20 16.78
C MET A 321 -1.73 -0.06 15.25
N THR A 322 -2.11 1.11 14.80
CA THR A 322 -2.17 1.45 13.38
C THR A 322 -0.76 1.63 12.81
N ALA A 323 -0.63 1.53 11.49
CA ALA A 323 0.65 1.78 10.82
C ALA A 323 1.16 3.22 11.05
N PHE A 324 0.26 4.18 11.23
CA PHE A 324 0.60 5.55 11.59
C PHE A 324 1.19 5.66 12.99
N GLU A 325 0.56 5.05 13.98
CA GLU A 325 1.02 5.03 15.38
C GLU A 325 2.36 4.34 15.52
N THR A 326 2.56 3.21 14.84
CA THR A 326 3.85 2.53 14.78
C THR A 326 4.95 3.45 14.25
N LYS A 327 4.72 4.11 13.12
CA LYS A 327 5.69 5.05 12.55
C LYS A 327 5.93 6.28 13.41
N LEU A 328 4.89 6.79 14.05
CA LEU A 328 5.00 7.90 14.99
C LEU A 328 5.86 7.52 16.20
N ALA A 329 5.61 6.36 16.78
CA ALA A 329 6.39 5.84 17.90
C ALA A 329 7.86 5.63 17.52
N GLU A 330 8.13 5.02 16.35
CA GLU A 330 9.49 4.87 15.81
C GLU A 330 10.19 6.23 15.63
N GLY A 331 9.50 7.21 15.08
CA GLY A 331 10.04 8.56 14.91
C GLY A 331 10.38 9.23 16.24
N ILE A 332 9.51 9.13 17.25
CA ILE A 332 9.75 9.67 18.59
C ILE A 332 10.94 8.96 19.23
N ALA A 333 10.99 7.63 19.21
CA ALA A 333 12.08 6.84 19.77
C ALA A 333 13.44 7.19 19.15
N THR A 334 13.51 7.32 17.84
CA THR A 334 14.73 7.68 17.10
C THR A 334 15.21 9.09 17.50
N MET A 335 14.30 10.06 17.54
CA MET A 335 14.67 11.43 17.89
C MET A 335 15.09 11.57 19.37
N LEU A 336 14.39 10.88 20.28
CA LEU A 336 14.79 10.85 21.69
C LEU A 336 16.16 10.20 21.86
N SER A 337 16.43 9.09 21.18
CA SER A 337 17.74 8.43 21.21
C SER A 337 18.88 9.38 20.83
N THR A 338 18.73 10.10 19.73
CA THR A 338 19.73 11.08 19.27
C THR A 338 19.98 12.18 20.30
N HIS A 339 18.95 12.70 20.97
CA HIS A 339 19.10 13.77 21.95
C HIS A 339 19.64 13.29 23.29
N ILE A 340 19.32 12.07 23.71
CA ILE A 340 19.89 11.45 24.92
C ILE A 340 21.40 11.26 24.74
N GLU A 341 21.84 10.86 23.53
CA GLU A 341 23.26 10.69 23.21
C GLU A 341 24.04 11.99 23.28
N ILE A 342 23.51 13.08 22.68
CA ILE A 342 24.17 14.39 22.67
C ILE A 342 24.37 14.94 24.09
N ASN A 343 23.48 14.63 25.04
CA ASN A 343 23.55 15.15 26.40
C ASN A 343 24.31 14.25 27.39
N GLN A 344 24.81 13.08 26.95
CA GLN A 344 25.68 12.20 27.75
C GLN A 344 27.18 12.43 27.47
N ILE A 345 27.51 13.24 26.43
CA ILE A 345 28.87 13.69 26.10
C ILE A 345 29.14 15.00 26.84
#